data_c54ec0f14efcefac9cdba7fe4bffd292
#
_entry.id   c54ec0f14efcefac9cdba7fe4bffd292
#
_cell.length_a   1.000
_cell.length_b   1.000
_cell.length_c   1.000
_cell.angle_alpha   90.00
_cell.angle_beta   90.00
_cell.angle_gamma   90.00
#
_symmetry.space_group_name_H-M   'P 1'
#
loop_
_entity.id
_entity.type
_entity.pdbx_description
1 polymer ?
#
loop_
_entity_poly.entity_id
_entity_poly.type
_entity_poly.pdbx_seq_one_letter_code
_entity_poly.pdbx_strand_id
1 'polypeptide(L)'
;MKPIQRAALIEGMESRGPGRRKRLRDVSVPSSTYYAWKARYEVEGTRGLEHRGRGRRAWNVLTDREEAVVLRAAHARPELSPRLLSVHLIDEEEESISKSTVFRILKKYNLIVPRPQDQRPAAKQWSHKTTRPDEIYQCDATMFIIPDWGRYKAIPVIDDYSRKLLALPLKPDETSFSIADAMEEALENARREGHNPRTKPKMLSDNGPGFIGEILANYLKARGIGHIFGAPYHPQTQGKVERLNRKIKEAMCLEISCSPDELQRKLREFMRVYNATPHSSIFNVSPNQMYAGRLKKILKRRAAIKRKTLNRRRLENLGGMA
;
A
#
# COMPACT_ATOMS: atom_id res chain seq x y z
N MET A 1 4.70 26.64 -28.40
CA MET A 1 4.39 27.27 -29.70
C MET A 1 4.11 26.18 -30.72
N LYS A 2 3.07 26.35 -31.55
CA LYS A 2 2.76 25.49 -32.69
C LYS A 2 3.75 25.71 -33.85
N PRO A 3 3.95 24.72 -34.78
CA PRO A 3 4.90 24.86 -35.91
C PRO A 3 4.71 26.16 -36.69
N ILE A 4 3.49 26.53 -37.04
CA ILE A 4 3.13 27.75 -37.74
C ILE A 4 3.58 29.02 -36.98
N GLN A 5 3.41 29.06 -35.65
CA GLN A 5 3.85 30.18 -34.82
C GLN A 5 5.39 30.30 -34.74
N ARG A 6 6.10 29.13 -34.83
CA ARG A 6 7.56 29.13 -34.89
C ARG A 6 8.06 29.66 -36.25
N ALA A 7 7.39 29.26 -37.32
CA ALA A 7 7.70 29.78 -38.67
C ALA A 7 7.51 31.30 -38.73
N ALA A 8 6.36 31.79 -38.31
CA ALA A 8 6.07 33.24 -38.26
C ALA A 8 7.07 34.03 -37.38
N LEU A 9 7.53 33.42 -36.27
CA LEU A 9 8.56 34.00 -35.44
C LEU A 9 9.91 34.10 -36.18
N ILE A 10 10.32 33.06 -36.92
CA ILE A 10 11.56 33.05 -37.68
C ILE A 10 11.51 34.13 -38.77
N GLU A 11 10.46 34.14 -39.58
CA GLU A 11 10.26 35.13 -40.66
C GLU A 11 10.21 36.55 -40.14
N GLY A 12 9.47 36.79 -39.05
CA GLY A 12 9.38 38.10 -38.39
C GLY A 12 10.68 38.56 -37.72
N MET A 13 11.61 37.66 -37.42
CA MET A 13 12.93 38.02 -36.89
C MET A 13 13.94 38.32 -38.02
N GLU A 14 13.73 37.83 -39.23
CA GLU A 14 14.59 38.09 -40.38
C GLU A 14 14.24 39.41 -41.06
N SER A 15 12.97 39.77 -41.14
CA SER A 15 12.50 41.01 -41.75
C SER A 15 12.79 42.27 -40.93
N ARG A 16 13.19 42.15 -39.67
CA ARG A 16 13.42 43.31 -38.78
C ARG A 16 14.90 43.38 -38.36
N GLY A 17 15.54 44.50 -38.56
CA GLY A 17 16.94 44.86 -38.29
C GLY A 17 17.48 44.53 -36.86
N PRO A 18 18.51 45.21 -36.36
CA PRO A 18 19.23 44.90 -35.14
C PRO A 18 18.35 44.80 -33.89
N GLY A 19 18.74 44.03 -32.88
CA GLY A 19 17.99 43.84 -31.63
C GLY A 19 17.33 42.44 -31.45
N ARG A 20 17.69 41.46 -32.25
CA ARG A 20 17.15 40.07 -32.22
C ARG A 20 17.14 39.47 -30.82
N ARG A 21 18.22 39.62 -30.03
CA ARG A 21 18.31 39.07 -28.66
C ARG A 21 17.26 39.64 -27.69
N LYS A 22 16.92 40.92 -27.84
CA LYS A 22 15.89 41.61 -27.03
C LYS A 22 14.51 41.00 -27.38
N ARG A 23 14.18 40.91 -28.67
CA ARG A 23 12.89 40.39 -29.17
C ARG A 23 12.70 38.91 -28.79
N LEU A 24 13.78 38.10 -28.78
CA LEU A 24 13.70 36.71 -28.33
C LEU A 24 13.41 36.59 -26.82
N ARG A 25 13.91 37.49 -26.02
CA ARG A 25 13.57 37.58 -24.58
C ARG A 25 12.12 37.98 -24.38
N ASP A 26 11.59 38.92 -25.15
CA ASP A 26 10.20 39.38 -25.05
C ASP A 26 9.20 38.25 -25.33
N VAL A 27 9.56 37.32 -26.21
CA VAL A 27 8.74 36.11 -26.48
C VAL A 27 9.17 34.86 -25.68
N SER A 28 10.05 35.03 -24.69
CA SER A 28 10.55 33.95 -23.82
C SER A 28 11.14 32.73 -24.58
N VAL A 29 11.83 32.96 -25.69
CA VAL A 29 12.48 31.92 -26.50
C VAL A 29 14.01 32.04 -26.34
N PRO A 30 14.70 31.01 -25.80
CA PRO A 30 16.17 31.01 -25.76
C PRO A 30 16.80 31.10 -27.13
N SER A 31 17.89 31.85 -27.28
CA SER A 31 18.59 32.01 -28.56
C SER A 31 19.00 30.68 -29.18
N SER A 32 19.49 29.73 -28.37
CA SER A 32 19.84 28.39 -28.83
C SER A 32 18.66 27.64 -29.45
N THR A 33 17.49 27.77 -28.84
CA THR A 33 16.24 27.15 -29.35
C THR A 33 15.82 27.80 -30.66
N TYR A 34 15.92 29.14 -30.77
CA TYR A 34 15.62 29.87 -32.01
C TYR A 34 16.52 29.42 -33.16
N TYR A 35 17.83 29.40 -32.97
CA TYR A 35 18.76 28.96 -34.03
C TYR A 35 18.59 27.51 -34.41
N ALA A 36 18.27 26.65 -33.47
CA ALA A 36 17.94 25.21 -33.77
C ALA A 36 16.63 25.10 -34.57
N TRP A 37 15.64 25.97 -34.35
CA TRP A 37 14.44 26.00 -35.18
C TRP A 37 14.75 26.58 -36.56
N LYS A 38 15.50 27.67 -36.64
CA LYS A 38 15.88 28.31 -37.90
C LYS A 38 16.61 27.33 -38.81
N ALA A 39 17.66 26.64 -38.33
CA ALA A 39 18.40 25.67 -39.09
C ALA A 39 17.50 24.55 -39.68
N ARG A 40 16.51 24.08 -38.90
CA ARG A 40 15.55 23.08 -39.39
C ARG A 40 14.52 23.66 -40.37
N TYR A 41 14.15 24.92 -40.19
CA TYR A 41 13.22 25.62 -41.06
C TYR A 41 13.86 25.88 -42.43
N GLU A 42 15.14 26.24 -42.48
CA GLU A 42 15.90 26.47 -43.72
C GLU A 42 16.04 25.19 -44.55
N VAL A 43 16.12 24.00 -43.92
CA VAL A 43 16.28 22.72 -44.61
C VAL A 43 14.95 22.07 -45.00
N GLU A 44 13.95 22.09 -44.13
CA GLU A 44 12.72 21.31 -44.24
C GLU A 44 11.45 22.19 -44.25
N GLY A 45 11.59 23.52 -44.26
CA GLY A 45 10.46 24.46 -44.14
C GLY A 45 9.67 24.28 -42.86
N THR A 46 8.38 24.54 -42.92
CA THR A 46 7.47 24.38 -41.75
C THR A 46 7.43 22.94 -41.21
N ARG A 47 7.69 21.96 -42.03
CA ARG A 47 7.75 20.54 -41.64
C ARG A 47 8.92 20.25 -40.67
N GLY A 48 10.05 20.95 -40.81
CA GLY A 48 11.18 20.89 -39.87
C GLY A 48 10.88 21.43 -38.46
N LEU A 49 9.79 22.21 -38.32
CA LEU A 49 9.34 22.75 -37.05
C LEU A 49 8.30 21.88 -36.33
N GLU A 50 7.86 20.82 -36.97
CA GLU A 50 6.99 19.84 -36.34
C GLU A 50 7.69 19.15 -35.16
N HIS A 51 6.89 18.72 -34.16
CA HIS A 51 7.42 17.98 -33.04
C HIS A 51 7.88 16.61 -33.54
N ARG A 52 9.17 16.44 -33.77
CA ARG A 52 9.71 15.09 -33.97
C ARG A 52 9.48 14.34 -32.67
N GLY A 53 8.51 13.43 -32.67
CA GLY A 53 8.32 12.47 -31.59
C GLY A 53 9.69 11.82 -31.27
N ARG A 54 9.93 11.45 -30.02
CA ARG A 54 11.15 10.70 -29.67
C ARG A 54 11.23 9.48 -30.57
N GLY A 55 12.09 9.52 -31.59
CA GLY A 55 12.17 8.57 -32.68
C GLY A 55 12.57 7.13 -32.28
N ARG A 56 12.82 6.88 -31.00
CA ARG A 56 13.08 5.56 -30.44
C ARG A 56 12.20 5.31 -29.24
N ARG A 57 11.45 4.21 -29.28
CA ARG A 57 10.74 3.71 -28.10
C ARG A 57 11.77 3.45 -27.01
N ALA A 58 11.61 4.02 -25.82
CA ALA A 58 12.55 3.79 -24.73
C ALA A 58 12.55 2.28 -24.39
N TRP A 59 13.72 1.70 -24.13
CA TRP A 59 13.89 0.26 -23.87
C TRP A 59 13.03 -0.27 -22.72
N ASN A 60 12.62 0.61 -21.81
CA ASN A 60 11.83 0.28 -20.62
C ASN A 60 10.32 0.56 -20.78
N VAL A 61 9.85 0.89 -21.98
CA VAL A 61 8.42 1.04 -22.27
C VAL A 61 7.75 -0.32 -22.12
N LEU A 62 6.57 -0.33 -21.52
CA LEU A 62 5.75 -1.53 -21.37
C LEU A 62 5.43 -2.12 -22.75
N THR A 63 5.55 -3.44 -22.87
CA THR A 63 5.20 -4.15 -24.10
C THR A 63 3.69 -4.38 -24.18
N ASP A 64 3.16 -4.58 -25.38
CA ASP A 64 1.73 -4.86 -25.59
C ASP A 64 1.33 -6.18 -24.91
N ARG A 65 2.26 -7.15 -24.85
CA ARG A 65 2.09 -8.40 -24.10
C ARG A 65 1.91 -8.14 -22.62
N GLU A 66 2.75 -7.30 -22.02
CA GLU A 66 2.65 -6.97 -20.58
C GLU A 66 1.37 -6.20 -20.26
N GLU A 67 0.91 -5.33 -21.18
CA GLU A 67 -0.38 -4.65 -21.05
C GLU A 67 -1.53 -5.66 -21.09
N ALA A 68 -1.50 -6.64 -22.00
CA ALA A 68 -2.49 -7.71 -22.07
C ALA A 68 -2.51 -8.59 -20.79
N VAL A 69 -1.35 -8.87 -20.20
CA VAL A 69 -1.27 -9.59 -18.91
C VAL A 69 -1.97 -8.81 -17.79
N VAL A 70 -1.74 -7.50 -17.70
CA VAL A 70 -2.43 -6.65 -16.70
C VAL A 70 -3.94 -6.68 -16.88
N LEU A 71 -4.43 -6.56 -18.12
CA LEU A 71 -5.87 -6.55 -18.41
C LEU A 71 -6.51 -7.90 -18.08
N ARG A 72 -5.89 -9.01 -18.48
CA ARG A 72 -6.37 -10.35 -18.16
C ARG A 72 -6.47 -10.56 -16.65
N ALA A 73 -5.43 -10.20 -15.89
CA ALA A 73 -5.42 -10.32 -14.45
C ALA A 73 -6.47 -9.39 -13.78
N ALA A 74 -6.69 -8.20 -14.32
CA ALA A 74 -7.71 -7.27 -13.82
C ALA A 74 -9.14 -7.80 -14.04
N HIS A 75 -9.41 -8.42 -15.17
CA HIS A 75 -10.72 -9.05 -15.45
C HIS A 75 -10.95 -10.30 -14.59
N ALA A 76 -9.92 -11.10 -14.35
CA ALA A 76 -10.00 -12.29 -13.50
C ALA A 76 -10.14 -11.93 -12.00
N ARG A 77 -9.68 -10.77 -11.59
CA ARG A 77 -9.64 -10.31 -10.19
C ARG A 77 -10.08 -8.84 -10.06
N PRO A 78 -11.31 -8.50 -10.39
CA PRO A 78 -11.81 -7.11 -10.39
C PRO A 78 -11.81 -6.46 -9.00
N GLU A 79 -11.83 -7.27 -7.94
CA GLU A 79 -11.78 -6.82 -6.55
C GLU A 79 -10.41 -6.27 -6.13
N LEU A 80 -9.34 -6.59 -6.87
CA LEU A 80 -8.00 -6.18 -6.50
C LEU A 80 -7.74 -4.72 -6.83
N SER A 81 -7.26 -3.96 -5.84
CA SER A 81 -6.75 -2.61 -6.09
C SER A 81 -5.50 -2.66 -6.99
N PRO A 82 -5.13 -1.56 -7.70
CA PRO A 82 -3.92 -1.52 -8.54
C PRO A 82 -2.63 -1.93 -7.81
N ARG A 83 -2.56 -1.70 -6.51
CA ARG A 83 -1.44 -2.14 -5.67
C ARG A 83 -1.44 -3.66 -5.48
N LEU A 84 -2.59 -4.23 -5.13
CA LEU A 84 -2.72 -5.67 -4.91
C LEU A 84 -2.56 -6.43 -6.23
N LEU A 85 -3.07 -5.87 -7.33
CA LEU A 85 -2.89 -6.44 -8.67
C LEU A 85 -1.40 -6.46 -9.06
N SER A 86 -0.63 -5.38 -8.77
CA SER A 86 0.82 -5.36 -8.99
C SER A 86 1.56 -6.42 -8.17
N VAL A 87 1.09 -6.72 -6.96
CA VAL A 87 1.65 -7.80 -6.12
C VAL A 87 1.27 -9.17 -6.67
N HIS A 88 0.03 -9.36 -7.09
CA HIS A 88 -0.44 -10.60 -7.73
C HIS A 88 0.37 -10.90 -9.00
N LEU A 89 0.56 -9.90 -9.86
CA LEU A 89 1.34 -10.06 -11.09
C LEU A 89 2.78 -10.52 -10.84
N ILE A 90 3.44 -10.00 -9.80
CA ILE A 90 4.83 -10.40 -9.52
C ILE A 90 4.91 -11.75 -8.80
N ASP A 91 3.95 -12.06 -7.95
CA ASP A 91 4.01 -13.28 -7.12
C ASP A 91 3.44 -14.52 -7.84
N GLU A 92 2.41 -14.35 -8.68
CA GLU A 92 1.69 -15.45 -9.35
C GLU A 92 1.99 -15.53 -10.84
N GLU A 93 2.04 -14.39 -11.53
CA GLU A 93 2.27 -14.35 -12.99
C GLU A 93 3.75 -14.18 -13.35
N GLU A 94 4.64 -14.03 -12.39
CA GLU A 94 6.08 -13.72 -12.54
C GLU A 94 6.37 -12.48 -13.41
N GLU A 95 5.45 -11.52 -13.44
CA GLU A 95 5.56 -10.27 -14.18
C GLU A 95 5.74 -9.07 -13.25
N SER A 96 6.88 -8.37 -13.37
CA SER A 96 7.16 -7.21 -12.54
C SER A 96 6.66 -5.92 -13.16
N ILE A 97 5.44 -5.53 -12.82
CA ILE A 97 4.80 -4.30 -13.30
C ILE A 97 4.49 -3.41 -12.11
N SER A 98 4.93 -2.14 -12.16
CA SER A 98 4.77 -1.22 -11.03
C SER A 98 3.30 -0.86 -10.79
N LYS A 99 2.94 -0.61 -9.53
CA LYS A 99 1.63 -0.11 -9.12
C LYS A 99 1.16 1.09 -9.98
N SER A 100 2.07 2.03 -10.25
CA SER A 100 1.75 3.24 -11.02
C SER A 100 1.48 2.92 -12.50
N THR A 101 2.14 1.91 -13.05
CA THR A 101 1.90 1.44 -14.42
C THR A 101 0.57 0.70 -14.49
N VAL A 102 0.29 -0.20 -13.56
CA VAL A 102 -1.00 -0.89 -13.44
C VAL A 102 -2.14 0.14 -13.33
N PHE A 103 -2.01 1.15 -12.45
CA PHE A 103 -3.00 2.21 -12.33
C PHE A 103 -3.25 2.95 -13.64
N ARG A 104 -2.20 3.30 -14.41
CA ARG A 104 -2.35 4.01 -15.69
C ARG A 104 -3.06 3.15 -16.74
N ILE A 105 -2.77 1.85 -16.78
CA ILE A 105 -3.45 0.90 -17.68
C ILE A 105 -4.93 0.81 -17.31
N LEU A 106 -5.24 0.52 -16.05
CA LEU A 106 -6.62 0.41 -15.59
C LEU A 106 -7.41 1.70 -15.83
N LYS A 107 -6.78 2.87 -15.65
CA LYS A 107 -7.39 4.17 -15.97
C LYS A 107 -7.64 4.33 -17.46
N LYS A 108 -6.69 3.93 -18.32
CA LYS A 108 -6.81 3.97 -19.79
C LYS A 108 -8.02 3.17 -20.29
N TYR A 109 -8.33 2.06 -19.63
CA TYR A 109 -9.45 1.17 -19.99
C TYR A 109 -10.69 1.35 -19.12
N ASN A 110 -10.77 2.45 -18.33
CA ASN A 110 -11.90 2.76 -17.45
C ASN A 110 -12.25 1.67 -16.42
N LEU A 111 -11.25 0.90 -15.98
CA LEU A 111 -11.39 -0.18 -15.00
C LEU A 111 -11.16 0.28 -13.55
N ILE A 112 -11.06 1.59 -13.28
CA ILE A 112 -10.88 2.15 -11.94
C ILE A 112 -12.21 2.67 -11.42
N VAL A 113 -12.67 2.07 -10.32
CA VAL A 113 -13.80 2.63 -9.55
C VAL A 113 -13.24 3.70 -8.60
N PRO A 114 -13.68 4.96 -8.69
CA PRO A 114 -13.29 6.01 -7.76
C PRO A 114 -13.72 5.63 -6.34
N ARG A 115 -12.77 5.63 -5.39
CA ARG A 115 -13.11 5.54 -3.96
C ARG A 115 -13.11 6.95 -3.38
N PRO A 116 -14.05 7.31 -2.49
CA PRO A 116 -13.98 8.55 -1.74
C PRO A 116 -12.65 8.60 -0.98
N GLN A 117 -11.88 9.66 -1.18
CA GLN A 117 -10.60 9.84 -0.48
C GLN A 117 -10.84 10.73 0.74
N ASP A 118 -10.87 10.11 1.91
CA ASP A 118 -10.69 10.82 3.18
C ASP A 118 -9.19 11.04 3.39
N GLN A 119 -8.67 12.14 2.89
CA GLN A 119 -7.26 12.51 3.05
C GLN A 119 -7.11 13.38 4.29
N ARG A 120 -6.70 12.77 5.41
CA ARG A 120 -6.11 13.51 6.52
C ARG A 120 -4.59 13.41 6.44
N PRO A 121 -3.84 14.53 6.55
CA PRO A 121 -2.39 14.49 6.55
C PRO A 121 -1.89 13.68 7.75
N ALA A 122 -0.97 12.75 7.49
CA ALA A 122 -0.34 11.95 8.53
C ALA A 122 0.62 12.83 9.36
N ALA A 123 0.34 13.02 10.63
CA ALA A 123 1.29 13.61 11.57
C ALA A 123 2.54 12.74 11.70
N LYS A 124 3.71 13.36 11.88
CA LYS A 124 4.99 12.67 12.11
C LYS A 124 4.87 11.74 13.30
N GLN A 125 5.00 10.43 13.07
CA GLN A 125 4.84 9.41 14.12
C GLN A 125 6.18 9.12 14.79
N TRP A 126 6.24 9.28 16.12
CA TRP A 126 7.23 8.59 16.94
C TRP A 126 6.75 7.14 17.12
N SER A 127 7.52 6.17 16.63
CA SER A 127 7.20 4.76 16.82
C SER A 127 8.45 4.01 17.25
N HIS A 128 8.36 3.32 18.39
CA HIS A 128 9.33 2.27 18.70
C HIS A 128 9.23 1.21 17.60
N LYS A 129 10.32 1.07 16.83
CA LYS A 129 10.35 0.11 15.73
C LYS A 129 10.67 -1.26 16.30
N THR A 130 9.67 -2.14 16.32
CA THR A 130 9.89 -3.57 16.55
C THR A 130 10.75 -4.15 15.41
N THR A 131 11.65 -5.06 15.75
CA THR A 131 12.63 -5.64 14.82
C THR A 131 12.33 -7.09 14.44
N ARG A 132 11.49 -7.76 15.22
CA ARG A 132 11.10 -9.16 15.04
C ARG A 132 9.66 -9.40 15.50
N PRO A 133 9.02 -10.52 15.07
CA PRO A 133 7.76 -10.95 15.66
C PRO A 133 7.85 -11.15 17.17
N ASP A 134 6.72 -11.05 17.83
CA ASP A 134 6.54 -11.33 19.27
C ASP A 134 7.35 -10.43 20.22
N GLU A 135 7.69 -9.21 19.78
CA GLU A 135 8.25 -8.19 20.68
C GLU A 135 7.15 -7.41 21.38
N ILE A 136 6.14 -6.95 20.64
CA ILE A 136 5.03 -6.15 21.16
C ILE A 136 3.74 -6.63 20.49
N TYR A 137 2.72 -6.92 21.31
CA TYR A 137 1.36 -7.12 20.88
C TYR A 137 0.53 -5.88 21.22
N GLN A 138 -0.10 -5.29 20.22
CA GLN A 138 -1.05 -4.20 20.44
C GLN A 138 -2.44 -4.79 20.63
N CYS A 139 -3.13 -4.32 21.66
CA CYS A 139 -4.50 -4.71 21.99
C CYS A 139 -5.36 -3.46 22.14
N ASP A 140 -6.59 -3.54 21.67
CA ASP A 140 -7.61 -2.51 21.79
C ASP A 140 -8.98 -3.20 21.73
N ALA A 141 -10.05 -2.48 22.06
CA ALA A 141 -11.39 -3.03 21.97
C ALA A 141 -12.27 -2.17 21.05
N THR A 142 -13.07 -2.83 20.23
CA THR A 142 -14.04 -2.14 19.38
C THR A 142 -15.45 -2.65 19.59
N MET A 143 -16.40 -1.73 19.77
CA MET A 143 -17.79 -2.06 20.05
C MET A 143 -18.58 -2.37 18.80
N PHE A 144 -19.44 -3.39 18.89
CA PHE A 144 -20.50 -3.74 17.96
C PHE A 144 -21.84 -3.78 18.68
N ILE A 145 -22.90 -3.43 17.94
CA ILE A 145 -24.27 -3.57 18.42
C ILE A 145 -24.91 -4.63 17.54
N ILE A 146 -25.43 -5.69 18.15
CA ILE A 146 -26.12 -6.78 17.46
C ILE A 146 -27.62 -6.62 17.79
N PRO A 147 -28.51 -6.52 16.79
CA PRO A 147 -29.93 -6.44 17.02
C PRO A 147 -30.41 -7.55 17.96
N ASP A 148 -31.29 -7.22 18.88
CA ASP A 148 -31.86 -8.11 19.93
C ASP A 148 -30.87 -8.72 20.94
N TRP A 149 -29.56 -8.60 20.71
CA TRP A 149 -28.49 -9.13 21.59
C TRP A 149 -27.73 -8.05 22.37
N GLY A 150 -27.82 -6.78 21.94
CA GLY A 150 -27.19 -5.67 22.62
C GLY A 150 -25.73 -5.39 22.19
N ARG A 151 -24.89 -5.00 23.16
CA ARG A 151 -23.53 -4.53 22.90
C ARG A 151 -22.50 -5.64 23.12
N TYR A 152 -21.59 -5.79 22.18
CA TYR A 152 -20.46 -6.71 22.23
C TYR A 152 -19.16 -5.99 21.91
N LYS A 153 -18.04 -6.53 22.37
CA LYS A 153 -16.69 -6.02 22.12
C LYS A 153 -15.86 -7.02 21.36
N ALA A 154 -15.35 -6.64 20.20
CA ALA A 154 -14.29 -7.41 19.54
C ALA A 154 -12.94 -6.90 20.05
N ILE A 155 -12.06 -7.80 20.48
CA ILE A 155 -10.78 -7.51 21.10
C ILE A 155 -9.65 -8.01 20.21
N PRO A 156 -9.18 -7.21 19.22
CA PRO A 156 -8.06 -7.59 18.38
C PRO A 156 -6.74 -7.56 19.14
N VAL A 157 -5.93 -8.60 18.96
CA VAL A 157 -4.53 -8.65 19.38
C VAL A 157 -3.66 -8.79 18.13
N ILE A 158 -2.84 -7.76 17.84
CA ILE A 158 -2.02 -7.69 16.64
C ILE A 158 -0.53 -7.64 16.99
N ASP A 159 0.28 -8.45 16.31
CA ASP A 159 1.74 -8.34 16.39
C ASP A 159 2.23 -7.05 15.72
N ASP A 160 2.96 -6.24 16.46
CA ASP A 160 3.42 -4.92 16.02
C ASP A 160 4.37 -4.96 14.83
N TYR A 161 5.22 -5.96 14.74
CA TYR A 161 6.20 -6.12 13.68
C TYR A 161 5.57 -6.59 12.37
N SER A 162 4.88 -7.70 12.40
CA SER A 162 4.34 -8.36 11.21
C SER A 162 2.96 -7.87 10.78
N ARG A 163 2.26 -7.14 11.66
CA ARG A 163 0.85 -6.79 11.51
C ARG A 163 -0.09 -8.01 11.55
N LYS A 164 0.39 -9.14 12.02
CA LYS A 164 -0.44 -10.34 12.11
C LYS A 164 -1.46 -10.17 13.21
N LEU A 165 -2.71 -10.36 12.87
CA LEU A 165 -3.82 -10.44 13.80
C LEU A 165 -3.79 -11.86 14.41
N LEU A 166 -3.39 -11.93 15.69
CA LEU A 166 -3.19 -13.20 16.41
C LEU A 166 -4.47 -13.69 17.08
N ALA A 167 -5.32 -12.77 17.56
CA ALA A 167 -6.62 -13.08 18.11
C ALA A 167 -7.63 -11.99 17.75
N LEU A 168 -8.91 -12.38 17.68
CA LEU A 168 -10.04 -11.47 17.47
C LEU A 168 -11.31 -12.06 18.07
N PRO A 169 -11.34 -12.31 19.40
CA PRO A 169 -12.54 -12.80 20.05
C PRO A 169 -13.61 -11.71 20.15
N LEU A 170 -14.87 -12.15 20.10
CA LEU A 170 -16.03 -11.35 20.44
C LEU A 170 -16.43 -11.63 21.88
N LYS A 171 -16.51 -10.59 22.70
CA LYS A 171 -16.83 -10.68 24.12
C LYS A 171 -18.06 -9.83 24.45
N PRO A 172 -18.82 -10.17 25.49
CA PRO A 172 -19.95 -9.36 25.92
C PRO A 172 -19.51 -8.02 26.54
N ASP A 173 -18.27 -7.95 26.99
CA ASP A 173 -17.73 -6.79 27.70
C ASP A 173 -16.24 -6.55 27.39
N GLU A 174 -15.68 -5.51 28.00
CA GLU A 174 -14.27 -5.12 27.94
C GLU A 174 -13.65 -5.17 29.35
N THR A 175 -13.94 -6.24 30.09
CA THR A 175 -13.34 -6.45 31.40
C THR A 175 -11.90 -6.91 31.28
N SER A 176 -11.13 -6.77 32.37
CA SER A 176 -9.77 -7.29 32.46
C SER A 176 -9.69 -8.79 32.18
N PHE A 177 -10.76 -9.54 32.51
CA PHE A 177 -10.86 -10.98 32.23
C PHE A 177 -10.99 -11.23 30.71
N SER A 178 -11.90 -10.51 30.03
CA SER A 178 -12.10 -10.63 28.58
C SER A 178 -10.83 -10.27 27.79
N ILE A 179 -10.07 -9.28 28.26
CA ILE A 179 -8.79 -8.87 27.67
C ILE A 179 -7.70 -9.93 27.92
N ALA A 180 -7.62 -10.48 29.14
CA ALA A 180 -6.67 -11.55 29.46
C ALA A 180 -6.93 -12.81 28.61
N ASP A 181 -8.18 -13.16 28.41
CA ASP A 181 -8.58 -14.28 27.54
C ASP A 181 -8.21 -14.04 26.08
N ALA A 182 -8.42 -12.85 25.55
CA ALA A 182 -7.97 -12.47 24.21
C ALA A 182 -6.43 -12.56 24.05
N MET A 183 -5.71 -12.19 25.09
CA MET A 183 -4.25 -12.26 25.11
C MET A 183 -3.76 -13.72 25.17
N GLU A 184 -4.44 -14.59 25.94
CA GLU A 184 -4.13 -16.03 25.98
C GLU A 184 -4.38 -16.69 24.62
N GLU A 185 -5.53 -16.39 23.98
CA GLU A 185 -5.82 -16.88 22.62
C GLU A 185 -4.71 -16.49 21.64
N ALA A 186 -4.21 -15.23 21.72
CA ALA A 186 -3.12 -14.76 20.89
C ALA A 186 -1.81 -15.52 21.13
N LEU A 187 -1.47 -15.78 22.39
CA LEU A 187 -0.29 -16.57 22.76
C LEU A 187 -0.39 -18.03 22.30
N GLU A 188 -1.57 -18.64 22.41
CA GLU A 188 -1.81 -20.00 21.93
C GLU A 188 -1.68 -20.09 20.40
N ASN A 189 -2.26 -19.13 19.68
CA ASN A 189 -2.16 -19.09 18.23
C ASN A 189 -0.71 -18.89 17.77
N ALA A 190 0.07 -18.06 18.47
CA ALA A 190 1.50 -17.92 18.23
C ALA A 190 2.25 -19.25 18.43
N ARG A 191 1.95 -19.97 19.52
CA ARG A 191 2.56 -21.30 19.81
C ARG A 191 2.19 -22.34 18.74
N ARG A 192 0.93 -22.39 18.29
CA ARG A 192 0.46 -23.30 17.23
C ARG A 192 1.20 -23.10 15.91
N GLU A 193 1.66 -21.87 15.65
CA GLU A 193 2.47 -21.54 14.47
C GLU A 193 3.98 -21.75 14.68
N GLY A 194 4.38 -22.37 15.79
CA GLY A 194 5.77 -22.66 16.11
C GLY A 194 6.54 -21.48 16.72
N HIS A 195 5.85 -20.40 17.05
CA HIS A 195 6.44 -19.26 17.74
C HIS A 195 6.45 -19.51 19.25
N ASN A 196 7.63 -19.73 19.81
CA ASN A 196 7.83 -19.83 21.24
C ASN A 196 8.99 -18.90 21.63
N PRO A 197 8.73 -17.57 21.71
CA PRO A 197 9.79 -16.60 21.99
C PRO A 197 10.40 -16.88 23.37
N ARG A 198 11.74 -16.88 23.43
CA ARG A 198 12.46 -16.96 24.71
C ARG A 198 12.12 -15.80 25.63
N THR A 199 11.89 -14.61 25.06
CA THR A 199 11.37 -13.43 25.74
C THR A 199 9.89 -13.28 25.40
N LYS A 200 9.06 -13.17 26.41
CA LYS A 200 7.63 -12.94 26.25
C LYS A 200 7.37 -11.59 25.56
N PRO A 201 6.32 -11.47 24.73
CA PRO A 201 5.93 -10.19 24.18
C PRO A 201 5.57 -9.19 25.27
N LYS A 202 5.68 -7.89 24.96
CA LYS A 202 5.06 -6.85 25.77
C LYS A 202 3.67 -6.56 25.22
N MET A 203 2.71 -6.31 26.08
CA MET A 203 1.39 -5.84 25.69
C MET A 203 1.41 -4.30 25.61
N LEU A 204 0.89 -3.73 24.55
CA LEU A 204 0.66 -2.30 24.37
C LEU A 204 -0.84 -2.05 24.25
N SER A 205 -1.40 -1.26 25.17
CA SER A 205 -2.82 -0.89 25.17
C SER A 205 -3.01 0.60 25.48
N ASP A 206 -4.24 1.07 25.43
CA ASP A 206 -4.62 2.35 26.02
C ASP A 206 -4.78 2.24 27.55
N ASN A 207 -5.26 3.33 28.15
CA ASN A 207 -5.54 3.42 29.60
C ASN A 207 -7.03 3.16 29.91
N GLY A 208 -7.72 2.39 29.07
CA GLY A 208 -9.12 2.01 29.30
C GLY A 208 -9.28 1.22 30.62
N PRO A 209 -10.46 1.28 31.27
CA PRO A 209 -10.67 0.63 32.58
C PRO A 209 -10.37 -0.86 32.58
N GLY A 210 -10.67 -1.58 31.50
CA GLY A 210 -10.37 -3.00 31.37
C GLY A 210 -8.87 -3.30 31.30
N PHE A 211 -8.07 -2.37 30.77
CA PHE A 211 -6.62 -2.54 30.63
C PHE A 211 -5.83 -2.20 31.91
N ILE A 212 -6.38 -1.36 32.78
CA ILE A 212 -5.73 -1.00 34.07
C ILE A 212 -6.18 -1.89 35.24
N GLY A 213 -7.07 -2.83 35.02
CA GLY A 213 -7.63 -3.68 36.05
C GLY A 213 -6.62 -4.68 36.64
N GLU A 214 -6.75 -4.95 37.92
CA GLU A 214 -5.84 -5.82 38.70
C GLU A 214 -5.79 -7.26 38.18
N ILE A 215 -6.92 -7.80 37.68
CA ILE A 215 -7.00 -9.14 37.11
C ILE A 215 -6.05 -9.27 35.90
N LEU A 216 -6.08 -8.30 34.99
CA LEU A 216 -5.17 -8.28 33.85
C LEU A 216 -3.72 -8.10 34.29
N ALA A 217 -3.45 -7.22 35.24
CA ALA A 217 -2.10 -6.99 35.75
C ALA A 217 -1.52 -8.28 36.38
N ASN A 218 -2.30 -9.00 37.18
CA ASN A 218 -1.90 -10.27 37.78
C ASN A 218 -1.69 -11.38 36.73
N TYR A 219 -2.57 -11.45 35.72
CA TYR A 219 -2.41 -12.38 34.61
C TYR A 219 -1.10 -12.12 33.83
N LEU A 220 -0.85 -10.87 33.43
CA LEU A 220 0.36 -10.50 32.69
C LEU A 220 1.62 -10.77 33.49
N LYS A 221 1.62 -10.46 34.80
CA LYS A 221 2.72 -10.76 35.72
C LYS A 221 2.98 -12.27 35.82
N ALA A 222 1.94 -13.07 36.00
CA ALA A 222 2.05 -14.54 36.07
C ALA A 222 2.61 -15.15 34.77
N ARG A 223 2.36 -14.52 33.62
CA ARG A 223 2.87 -14.94 32.31
C ARG A 223 4.23 -14.32 31.95
N GLY A 224 4.77 -13.42 32.78
CA GLY A 224 6.01 -12.69 32.50
C GLY A 224 5.90 -11.70 31.34
N ILE A 225 4.71 -11.17 31.08
CA ILE A 225 4.41 -10.22 30.00
C ILE A 225 4.47 -8.80 30.57
N GLY A 226 5.33 -7.95 30.01
CA GLY A 226 5.38 -6.54 30.36
C GLY A 226 4.19 -5.78 29.75
N HIS A 227 3.60 -4.84 30.52
CA HIS A 227 2.53 -3.99 30.03
C HIS A 227 3.09 -2.58 29.73
N ILE A 228 2.78 -2.07 28.55
CA ILE A 228 3.11 -0.71 28.11
C ILE A 228 1.79 0.02 27.88
N PHE A 229 1.59 1.12 28.58
CA PHE A 229 0.43 1.97 28.34
C PHE A 229 0.77 3.05 27.32
N GLY A 230 -0.16 3.32 26.40
CA GLY A 230 -0.09 4.47 25.52
C GLY A 230 -0.06 5.76 26.34
N ALA A 231 0.81 6.72 25.96
CA ALA A 231 0.83 8.00 26.66
C ALA A 231 -0.54 8.71 26.48
N PRO A 232 -1.11 9.29 27.55
CA PRO A 232 -2.34 10.07 27.45
C PRO A 232 -2.19 11.16 26.36
N TYR A 233 -3.21 11.34 25.55
CA TYR A 233 -3.24 12.31 24.44
C TYR A 233 -2.20 12.11 23.31
N HIS A 234 -1.51 10.96 23.24
CA HIS A 234 -0.63 10.59 22.13
C HIS A 234 -1.18 9.38 21.35
N PRO A 235 -2.18 9.56 20.46
CA PRO A 235 -2.81 8.47 19.69
C PRO A 235 -1.85 7.78 18.73
N GLN A 236 -0.65 8.31 18.56
CA GLN A 236 0.35 7.81 17.62
C GLN A 236 0.92 6.43 17.97
N THR A 237 0.89 6.05 19.24
CA THR A 237 1.45 4.78 19.75
C THR A 237 0.58 3.58 19.33
N GLN A 238 -0.72 3.77 19.20
CA GLN A 238 -1.71 2.73 18.87
C GLN A 238 -2.26 2.80 17.45
N GLY A 239 -1.76 3.70 16.62
CA GLY A 239 -2.26 3.93 15.26
C GLY A 239 -2.28 2.70 14.33
N LYS A 240 -1.73 1.56 14.77
CA LYS A 240 -1.77 0.29 14.03
C LYS A 240 -3.04 -0.47 14.35
N VAL A 241 -3.36 -0.62 15.64
CA VAL A 241 -4.58 -1.27 16.08
C VAL A 241 -5.81 -0.41 15.80
N GLU A 242 -5.72 0.91 15.90
CA GLU A 242 -6.79 1.83 15.50
C GLU A 242 -7.16 1.68 14.00
N ARG A 243 -6.15 1.60 13.12
CA ARG A 243 -6.39 1.32 11.70
C ARG A 243 -6.98 -0.05 11.46
N LEU A 244 -6.60 -1.03 12.26
CA LEU A 244 -7.17 -2.37 12.22
C LEU A 244 -8.64 -2.32 12.63
N ASN A 245 -8.98 -1.67 13.75
CA ASN A 245 -10.34 -1.50 14.22
C ASN A 245 -11.25 -0.83 13.19
N ARG A 246 -10.74 0.21 12.51
CA ARG A 246 -11.47 0.82 11.39
C ARG A 246 -11.76 -0.19 10.28
N LYS A 247 -10.78 -1.00 9.87
CA LYS A 247 -10.99 -2.03 8.85
C LYS A 247 -11.96 -3.12 9.28
N ILE A 248 -11.91 -3.51 10.56
CA ILE A 248 -12.87 -4.48 11.12
C ILE A 248 -14.27 -3.89 11.05
N LYS A 249 -14.46 -2.65 11.48
CA LYS A 249 -15.76 -1.96 11.38
C LYS A 249 -16.23 -1.83 9.93
N GLU A 250 -15.39 -1.36 9.02
CA GLU A 250 -15.72 -1.25 7.59
C GLU A 250 -16.17 -2.61 7.00
N ALA A 251 -15.47 -3.69 7.33
CA ALA A 251 -15.83 -5.03 6.84
C ALA A 251 -17.12 -5.57 7.45
N MET A 252 -17.36 -5.31 8.73
CA MET A 252 -18.57 -5.80 9.43
C MET A 252 -19.79 -4.94 9.18
N CYS A 253 -19.64 -3.65 8.85
CA CYS A 253 -20.79 -2.77 8.51
C CYS A 253 -21.44 -3.08 7.17
N LEU A 254 -20.78 -3.86 6.30
CA LEU A 254 -21.33 -4.26 5.00
C LEU A 254 -22.39 -5.35 5.11
N GLU A 255 -22.47 -6.05 6.25
CA GLU A 255 -23.37 -7.16 6.49
C GLU A 255 -23.95 -7.09 7.90
N ILE A 256 -25.26 -7.10 8.03
CA ILE A 256 -25.92 -7.18 9.34
C ILE A 256 -25.71 -8.60 9.91
N SER A 257 -25.22 -8.68 11.15
CA SER A 257 -25.14 -9.94 11.88
C SER A 257 -26.31 -10.06 12.83
N CYS A 258 -27.03 -11.18 12.78
CA CYS A 258 -28.23 -11.42 13.56
C CYS A 258 -27.96 -12.12 14.90
N SER A 259 -26.72 -12.57 15.14
CA SER A 259 -26.33 -13.21 16.40
C SER A 259 -24.85 -13.02 16.71
N PRO A 260 -24.43 -13.16 17.99
CA PRO A 260 -23.03 -13.13 18.37
C PRO A 260 -22.17 -14.18 17.67
N ASP A 261 -22.69 -15.40 17.51
CA ASP A 261 -21.99 -16.51 16.86
C ASP A 261 -21.74 -16.22 15.37
N GLU A 262 -22.73 -15.62 14.71
CA GLU A 262 -22.57 -15.18 13.32
C GLU A 262 -21.51 -14.11 13.19
N LEU A 263 -21.53 -13.08 14.04
CA LEU A 263 -20.51 -12.04 14.04
C LEU A 263 -19.12 -12.64 14.35
N GLN A 264 -19.00 -13.56 15.31
CA GLN A 264 -17.74 -14.24 15.62
C GLN A 264 -17.22 -15.05 14.42
N ARG A 265 -18.10 -15.71 13.65
CA ARG A 265 -17.68 -16.40 12.40
C ARG A 265 -17.15 -15.41 11.36
N LYS A 266 -17.84 -14.29 11.16
CA LYS A 266 -17.41 -13.22 10.24
C LYS A 266 -16.09 -12.62 10.67
N LEU A 267 -15.86 -12.38 11.96
CA LEU A 267 -14.59 -11.91 12.51
C LEU A 267 -13.44 -12.89 12.26
N ARG A 268 -13.68 -14.20 12.42
CA ARG A 268 -12.68 -15.24 12.10
C ARG A 268 -12.34 -15.25 10.61
N GLU A 269 -13.32 -15.14 9.73
CA GLU A 269 -13.09 -15.05 8.29
C GLU A 269 -12.34 -13.76 7.91
N PHE A 270 -12.71 -12.63 8.49
CA PHE A 270 -11.95 -11.39 8.36
C PHE A 270 -10.49 -11.56 8.76
N MET A 271 -10.23 -12.18 9.92
CA MET A 271 -8.88 -12.44 10.42
C MET A 271 -8.07 -13.29 9.42
N ARG A 272 -8.68 -14.33 8.84
CA ARG A 272 -8.06 -15.21 7.83
C ARG A 272 -7.68 -14.41 6.58
N VAL A 273 -8.62 -13.64 6.03
CA VAL A 273 -8.40 -12.81 4.83
C VAL A 273 -7.39 -11.70 5.09
N TYR A 274 -7.51 -11.00 6.23
CA TYR A 274 -6.59 -9.95 6.63
C TYR A 274 -5.14 -10.46 6.72
N ASN A 275 -4.91 -11.58 7.38
CA ASN A 275 -3.60 -12.18 7.55
C ASN A 275 -2.98 -12.71 6.25
N ALA A 276 -3.79 -13.03 5.25
CA ALA A 276 -3.35 -13.45 3.92
C ALA A 276 -3.11 -12.26 2.94
N THR A 277 -3.72 -11.10 3.21
CA THR A 277 -3.67 -9.95 2.30
C THR A 277 -2.36 -9.15 2.44
N PRO A 278 -1.64 -8.84 1.33
CA PRO A 278 -0.42 -8.03 1.38
C PRO A 278 -0.64 -6.61 1.90
N HIS A 279 0.19 -6.16 2.84
CA HIS A 279 0.12 -4.84 3.45
C HIS A 279 1.27 -3.93 3.00
N SER A 280 0.95 -2.69 2.63
CA SER A 280 1.95 -1.71 2.16
C SER A 280 3.00 -1.35 3.23
N SER A 281 2.60 -1.33 4.51
CA SER A 281 3.50 -0.99 5.63
C SER A 281 4.56 -2.07 5.93
N ILE A 282 4.42 -3.28 5.38
CA ILE A 282 5.34 -4.40 5.53
C ILE A 282 5.81 -4.92 4.16
N PHE A 283 6.29 -4.03 3.30
CA PHE A 283 6.87 -4.34 1.98
C PHE A 283 5.92 -5.08 1.02
N ASN A 284 4.61 -4.90 1.15
CA ASN A 284 3.60 -5.62 0.37
C ASN A 284 3.71 -7.15 0.47
N VAL A 285 4.14 -7.67 1.61
CA VAL A 285 3.97 -9.08 1.97
C VAL A 285 2.75 -9.23 2.86
N SER A 286 2.23 -10.45 2.99
CA SER A 286 1.12 -10.69 3.91
C SER A 286 1.62 -10.78 5.36
N PRO A 287 0.77 -10.45 6.36
CA PRO A 287 1.11 -10.66 7.77
C PRO A 287 1.60 -12.08 8.07
N ASN A 288 0.97 -13.10 7.51
CA ASN A 288 1.40 -14.49 7.64
C ASN A 288 2.83 -14.71 7.13
N GLN A 289 3.17 -14.16 5.96
CA GLN A 289 4.51 -14.28 5.38
C GLN A 289 5.56 -13.52 6.19
N MET A 290 5.19 -12.33 6.68
CA MET A 290 6.08 -11.50 7.52
C MET A 290 6.35 -12.18 8.86
N TYR A 291 5.31 -12.68 9.53
CA TYR A 291 5.37 -13.38 10.80
C TYR A 291 6.22 -14.66 10.71
N ALA A 292 6.05 -15.42 9.65
CA ALA A 292 6.85 -16.62 9.36
C ALA A 292 8.31 -16.33 8.91
N GLY A 293 8.78 -15.08 8.99
CA GLY A 293 10.15 -14.70 8.64
C GLY A 293 10.51 -14.79 7.15
N ARG A 294 9.52 -14.93 6.27
CA ARG A 294 9.74 -15.16 4.82
C ARG A 294 10.11 -13.90 4.03
N LEU A 295 10.16 -12.71 4.66
CA LEU A 295 10.38 -11.43 4.00
C LEU A 295 11.60 -11.44 3.07
N LYS A 296 12.78 -11.81 3.59
CA LYS A 296 14.03 -11.79 2.81
C LYS A 296 13.96 -12.68 1.56
N LYS A 297 13.37 -13.88 1.68
CA LYS A 297 13.19 -14.84 0.57
C LYS A 297 12.27 -14.25 -0.51
N ILE A 298 11.14 -13.65 -0.10
CA ILE A 298 10.17 -13.05 -1.02
C ILE A 298 10.78 -11.86 -1.74
N LEU A 299 11.47 -10.95 -1.03
CA LEU A 299 12.11 -9.79 -1.66
C LEU A 299 13.21 -10.21 -2.64
N LYS A 300 14.01 -11.24 -2.32
CA LYS A 300 15.02 -11.80 -3.24
C LYS A 300 14.38 -12.38 -4.50
N ARG A 301 13.29 -13.17 -4.38
CA ARG A 301 12.51 -13.69 -5.51
C ARG A 301 11.98 -12.55 -6.38
N ARG A 302 11.31 -11.55 -5.78
CA ARG A 302 10.74 -10.40 -6.51
C ARG A 302 11.81 -9.57 -7.24
N ALA A 303 13.01 -9.42 -6.65
CA ALA A 303 14.13 -8.75 -7.29
C ALA A 303 14.64 -9.52 -8.53
N ALA A 304 14.71 -10.85 -8.45
CA ALA A 304 15.08 -11.70 -9.58
C ALA A 304 14.05 -11.64 -10.70
N ILE A 305 12.75 -11.70 -10.37
CA ILE A 305 11.64 -11.55 -11.33
C ILE A 305 11.71 -10.18 -12.02
N LYS A 306 11.88 -9.11 -11.23
CA LYS A 306 12.01 -7.75 -11.78
C LYS A 306 13.15 -7.66 -12.80
N ARG A 307 14.33 -8.23 -12.48
CA ARG A 307 15.49 -8.25 -13.40
C ARG A 307 15.16 -9.01 -14.68
N LYS A 308 14.54 -10.21 -14.57
CA LYS A 308 14.10 -11.03 -15.71
C LYS A 308 13.11 -10.27 -16.60
N THR A 309 12.09 -9.66 -16.00
CA THR A 309 11.10 -8.84 -16.70
C THR A 309 11.75 -7.67 -17.45
N LEU A 310 12.65 -6.92 -16.80
CA LEU A 310 13.32 -5.78 -17.42
C LEU A 310 14.24 -6.20 -18.57
N ASN A 311 14.97 -7.31 -18.43
CA ASN A 311 15.83 -7.84 -19.50
C ASN A 311 14.99 -8.27 -20.71
N ARG A 312 13.88 -9.01 -20.50
CA ARG A 312 12.97 -9.41 -21.57
C ARG A 312 12.43 -8.18 -22.28
N ARG A 313 11.92 -7.18 -21.54
CA ARG A 313 11.40 -5.92 -22.10
C ARG A 313 12.46 -5.18 -22.92
N ARG A 314 13.72 -5.18 -22.45
CA ARG A 314 14.84 -4.59 -23.19
C ARG A 314 15.07 -5.29 -24.52
N LEU A 315 15.07 -6.62 -24.55
CA LEU A 315 15.24 -7.41 -25.77
C LEU A 315 14.09 -7.17 -26.75
N GLU A 316 12.84 -7.20 -26.29
CA GLU A 316 11.66 -6.96 -27.12
C GLU A 316 11.64 -5.54 -27.72
N ASN A 317 12.01 -4.49 -26.93
CA ASN A 317 12.02 -3.11 -27.42
C ASN A 317 13.26 -2.74 -28.25
N LEU A 318 14.37 -3.47 -28.15
CA LEU A 318 15.58 -3.24 -28.93
C LEU A 318 15.72 -4.23 -30.09
N GLY A 319 15.22 -5.47 -29.94
CA GLY A 319 15.32 -6.54 -30.96
C GLY A 319 14.31 -6.43 -32.09
N GLY A 320 13.26 -5.62 -31.98
CA GLY A 320 12.34 -5.30 -33.06
C GLY A 320 12.91 -4.32 -34.12
N MET A 321 14.24 -4.21 -34.16
CA MET A 321 15.00 -3.34 -35.10
C MET A 321 15.93 -4.14 -36.01
N ALA A 322 15.67 -5.45 -36.22
CA ALA A 322 16.33 -6.24 -37.28
C ALA A 322 15.45 -6.32 -38.52
#